data_88e85014d88b593afdb48966067f6adf
#
_entry.id   88e85014d88b593afdb48966067f6adf
#
_cell.length_a   1.000
_cell.length_b   1.000
_cell.length_c   1.000
_cell.angle_alpha   90.00
_cell.angle_beta   90.00
_cell.angle_gamma   90.00
#
_symmetry.space_group_name_H-M   'P 1'
#
loop_
_entity.id
_entity.type
_entity.pdbx_description
1 polymer ?
#
loop_
_entity_poly.entity_id
_entity_poly.type
_entity_poly.pdbx_seq_one_letter_code
_entity_poly.pdbx_strand_id
1 'polypeptide(L)'
;MMSLSRHGHPIRCLIVGYNGAGNTGSDIRLLTAIDDVREAFGPHTQITVTTINGPRTAAILPAGVEVAEIAFTPHQFTFAMWGLSGQHDVTLLVEGSTFKQNWSVWLLHAYLWSANATRWRGNYTMAYAVDVGELSGFHAWRTRHECERMALVVTRTEIARQRLVDLGVKRPILANTDTAFRYVREGERRPGGRRVVGLAPIEFFHWPVRFKPWCKPEEKYRWPLAFTWNEERRALSDAMLERWVKLAKHAIEKHDLDVQLIAMEDLDTPVCERILAALGPLATNRVSLASSRQVGPGDMVAMLRGLDALVTSRYHACVLSMGGAVPQLAISHDERLASIYAEIGIDREYLLHYRQPDLSEQLLPKFDQLMQRGPEISSLIREKHDTRFLPLCAQNQLDLRAWGQQTFESRST
;
A
#
# COMPACT_ATOMS: atom_id res chain seq x y z
N MET A 1 -27.20 4.13 14.05
CA MET A 1 -26.93 3.09 13.05
C MET A 1 -27.18 1.74 13.71
N MET A 2 -28.05 0.88 13.14
CA MET A 2 -28.29 -0.47 13.73
C MET A 2 -27.07 -1.34 13.49
N SER A 3 -26.64 -2.07 14.50
CA SER A 3 -25.57 -3.07 14.35
C SER A 3 -26.13 -4.34 13.71
N LEU A 4 -25.43 -4.85 12.71
CA LEU A 4 -25.73 -6.15 12.13
C LEU A 4 -25.36 -7.27 13.10
N SER A 5 -26.10 -8.35 13.06
CA SER A 5 -25.85 -9.50 13.93
C SER A 5 -25.94 -10.82 13.15
N ARG A 6 -25.25 -11.84 13.64
CA ARG A 6 -25.34 -13.22 13.16
C ARG A 6 -25.57 -14.14 14.34
N HIS A 7 -26.60 -14.99 14.28
CA HIS A 7 -26.95 -15.93 15.37
C HIS A 7 -27.09 -15.23 16.76
N GLY A 8 -27.59 -14.01 16.79
CA GLY A 8 -27.82 -13.27 18.04
C GLY A 8 -26.60 -12.57 18.66
N HIS A 9 -25.45 -12.59 18.00
CA HIS A 9 -24.25 -11.85 18.43
C HIS A 9 -23.80 -10.81 17.37
N PRO A 10 -23.07 -9.75 17.74
CA PRO A 10 -22.47 -8.81 16.82
C PRO A 10 -21.56 -9.54 15.80
N ILE A 11 -21.47 -9.00 14.58
CA ILE A 11 -20.59 -9.56 13.56
C ILE A 11 -19.13 -9.58 14.05
N ARG A 12 -18.47 -10.73 13.84
CA ARG A 12 -17.04 -10.91 14.11
C ARG A 12 -16.27 -10.88 12.80
N CYS A 13 -15.41 -9.88 12.63
CA CYS A 13 -14.65 -9.64 11.41
C CYS A 13 -13.16 -9.89 11.63
N LEU A 14 -12.56 -10.76 10.82
CA LEU A 14 -11.13 -11.00 10.76
C LEU A 14 -10.54 -10.19 9.59
N ILE A 15 -9.64 -9.25 9.88
CA ILE A 15 -8.93 -8.49 8.86
C ILE A 15 -7.56 -9.13 8.62
N VAL A 16 -7.31 -9.53 7.38
CA VAL A 16 -6.08 -10.20 6.95
C VAL A 16 -5.33 -9.32 5.96
N GLY A 17 -4.10 -8.97 6.32
CA GLY A 17 -3.19 -8.16 5.50
C GLY A 17 -1.72 -8.39 5.87
N TYR A 18 -0.81 -7.66 5.25
CA TYR A 18 0.62 -7.67 5.59
C TYR A 18 0.91 -6.66 6.72
N ASN A 19 0.12 -6.76 7.80
CA ASN A 19 0.15 -5.83 8.93
C ASN A 19 1.37 -6.08 9.81
N GLY A 20 1.90 -5.01 10.43
CA GLY A 20 3.07 -5.06 11.29
C GLY A 20 4.41 -5.15 10.55
N ALA A 21 4.40 -5.09 9.22
CA ALA A 21 5.62 -5.10 8.40
C ALA A 21 6.37 -3.76 8.37
N GLY A 22 5.78 -2.72 8.94
CA GLY A 22 6.33 -1.38 8.90
C GLY A 22 6.16 -0.68 7.57
N ASN A 23 5.01 -0.89 6.94
CA ASN A 23 4.64 -0.24 5.70
C ASN A 23 3.48 0.73 5.97
N THR A 24 3.77 2.03 5.90
CA THR A 24 2.79 3.09 6.17
C THR A 24 1.53 2.94 5.33
N GLY A 25 1.66 2.54 4.07
CA GLY A 25 0.49 2.36 3.21
C GLY A 25 -0.41 1.22 3.65
N SER A 26 0.15 0.09 4.06
CA SER A 26 -0.62 -1.04 4.62
C SER A 26 -1.27 -0.66 5.96
N ASP A 27 -0.56 0.10 6.80
CA ASP A 27 -1.06 0.56 8.09
C ASP A 27 -2.27 1.51 7.91
N ILE A 28 -2.18 2.48 7.00
CA ILE A 28 -3.30 3.39 6.68
C ILE A 28 -4.49 2.63 6.08
N ARG A 29 -4.25 1.68 5.18
CA ARG A 29 -5.32 0.83 4.62
C ARG A 29 -5.99 -0.02 5.69
N LEU A 30 -5.23 -0.53 6.66
CA LEU A 30 -5.78 -1.24 7.81
C LEU A 30 -6.70 -0.34 8.63
N LEU A 31 -6.27 0.88 8.96
CA LEU A 31 -7.07 1.83 9.73
C LEU A 31 -8.37 2.20 9.00
N THR A 32 -8.29 2.51 7.70
CA THR A 32 -9.49 2.80 6.90
C THR A 32 -10.41 1.59 6.76
N ALA A 33 -9.88 0.37 6.64
CA ALA A 33 -10.69 -0.84 6.58
C ALA A 33 -11.42 -1.12 7.90
N ILE A 34 -10.81 -0.82 9.05
CA ILE A 34 -11.46 -0.91 10.37
C ILE A 34 -12.65 0.04 10.43
N ASP A 35 -12.48 1.29 9.99
CA ASP A 35 -13.54 2.28 9.96
C ASP A 35 -14.65 1.85 9.00
N ASP A 36 -14.32 1.35 7.81
CA ASP A 36 -15.27 0.83 6.83
C ASP A 36 -16.10 -0.34 7.39
N VAL A 37 -15.45 -1.26 8.10
CA VAL A 37 -16.11 -2.41 8.75
C VAL A 37 -17.07 -1.95 9.85
N ARG A 38 -16.67 -0.98 10.69
CA ARG A 38 -17.53 -0.42 11.74
C ARG A 38 -18.72 0.32 11.16
N GLU A 39 -18.52 1.07 10.09
CA GLU A 39 -19.60 1.77 9.41
C GLU A 39 -20.54 0.82 8.63
N ALA A 40 -20.00 -0.27 8.07
CA ALA A 40 -20.79 -1.24 7.32
C ALA A 40 -21.61 -2.16 8.22
N PHE A 41 -21.02 -2.70 9.29
CA PHE A 41 -21.64 -3.73 10.13
C PHE A 41 -22.11 -3.21 11.49
N GLY A 42 -21.76 -2.00 11.85
CA GLY A 42 -22.14 -1.33 13.08
C GLY A 42 -21.02 -1.22 14.12
N PRO A 43 -21.16 -0.30 15.10
CA PRO A 43 -20.09 0.04 16.06
C PRO A 43 -19.71 -1.10 17.01
N HIS A 44 -20.58 -2.08 17.20
CA HIS A 44 -20.35 -3.24 18.08
C HIS A 44 -19.65 -4.42 17.36
N THR A 45 -19.28 -4.26 16.09
CA THR A 45 -18.54 -5.29 15.34
C THR A 45 -17.23 -5.63 16.07
N GLN A 46 -17.03 -6.89 16.38
CA GLN A 46 -15.78 -7.40 16.94
C GLN A 46 -14.75 -7.57 15.83
N ILE A 47 -13.65 -6.87 15.92
CA ILE A 47 -12.62 -6.85 14.88
C ILE A 47 -11.33 -7.45 15.43
N THR A 48 -10.81 -8.46 14.74
CA THR A 48 -9.48 -9.04 14.98
C THR A 48 -8.60 -8.81 13.77
N VAL A 49 -7.38 -8.33 13.97
CA VAL A 49 -6.40 -8.07 12.91
C VAL A 49 -5.28 -9.08 12.99
N THR A 50 -5.00 -9.78 11.89
CA THR A 50 -3.80 -10.61 11.81
C THR A 50 -2.55 -9.77 11.57
N THR A 51 -1.44 -10.11 12.21
CA THR A 51 -0.19 -9.38 12.08
C THR A 51 1.02 -10.26 12.25
N ILE A 52 2.16 -9.81 11.75
CA ILE A 52 3.49 -10.41 11.96
C ILE A 52 4.28 -9.75 13.08
N ASN A 53 3.74 -8.67 13.68
CA ASN A 53 4.34 -7.93 14.80
C ASN A 53 3.21 -7.31 15.64
N GLY A 54 2.81 -8.00 16.69
CA GLY A 54 1.71 -7.62 17.57
C GLY A 54 1.90 -6.25 18.22
N PRO A 55 3.02 -5.98 18.92
CA PRO A 55 3.24 -4.70 19.57
C PRO A 55 3.18 -3.50 18.62
N ARG A 56 3.77 -3.62 17.44
CA ARG A 56 3.76 -2.55 16.43
C ARG A 56 2.35 -2.28 15.91
N THR A 57 1.60 -3.33 15.63
CA THR A 57 0.22 -3.20 15.14
C THR A 57 -0.68 -2.64 16.22
N ALA A 58 -0.59 -3.14 17.45
CA ALA A 58 -1.39 -2.65 18.57
C ALA A 58 -1.20 -1.15 18.84
N ALA A 59 0.02 -0.63 18.63
CA ALA A 59 0.34 0.78 18.84
C ALA A 59 -0.39 1.75 17.91
N ILE A 60 -0.91 1.28 16.77
CA ILE A 60 -1.62 2.12 15.78
C ILE A 60 -3.12 1.87 15.76
N LEU A 61 -3.61 0.79 16.37
CA LEU A 61 -5.01 0.41 16.31
C LEU A 61 -5.90 1.25 17.22
N PRO A 62 -7.13 1.55 16.80
CA PRO A 62 -8.12 2.15 17.68
C PRO A 62 -8.57 1.17 18.77
N ALA A 63 -9.09 1.70 19.88
CA ALA A 63 -9.58 0.92 21.00
C ALA A 63 -10.64 -0.13 20.57
N GLY A 64 -10.59 -1.31 21.21
CA GLY A 64 -11.54 -2.40 20.97
C GLY A 64 -11.26 -3.25 19.73
N VAL A 65 -10.08 -3.11 19.12
CA VAL A 65 -9.62 -4.01 18.04
C VAL A 65 -8.60 -4.99 18.61
N GLU A 66 -8.81 -6.27 18.37
CA GLU A 66 -7.93 -7.33 18.83
C GLU A 66 -6.81 -7.60 17.82
N VAL A 67 -5.67 -8.05 18.33
CA VAL A 67 -4.49 -8.41 17.53
C VAL A 67 -4.22 -9.89 17.63
N ALA A 68 -4.16 -10.57 16.48
CA ALA A 68 -3.74 -11.95 16.37
C ALA A 68 -2.35 -11.99 15.69
N GLU A 69 -1.29 -12.09 16.49
CA GLU A 69 0.06 -12.27 15.96
C GLU A 69 0.23 -13.68 15.41
N ILE A 70 0.63 -13.78 14.14
CA ILE A 70 0.80 -15.06 13.45
C ILE A 70 2.22 -15.15 12.91
N ALA A 71 2.91 -16.22 13.29
CA ALA A 71 4.22 -16.51 12.71
C ALA A 71 4.13 -16.76 11.20
N PHE A 72 5.06 -16.21 10.45
CA PHE A 72 5.05 -16.24 8.98
C PHE A 72 5.56 -17.58 8.39
N THR A 73 5.66 -18.63 9.20
CA THR A 73 6.01 -19.97 8.72
C THR A 73 4.76 -20.70 8.19
N PRO A 74 4.87 -21.49 7.10
CA PRO A 74 3.70 -22.09 6.44
C PRO A 74 2.79 -22.88 7.37
N HIS A 75 3.35 -23.75 8.20
CA HIS A 75 2.55 -24.62 9.09
C HIS A 75 1.85 -23.81 10.20
N GLN A 76 2.57 -22.91 10.88
CA GLN A 76 2.00 -22.08 11.94
C GLN A 76 0.91 -21.17 11.39
N PHE A 77 1.14 -20.52 10.24
CA PHE A 77 0.14 -19.72 9.56
C PHE A 77 -1.11 -20.51 9.20
N THR A 78 -0.91 -21.71 8.65
CA THR A 78 -2.03 -22.56 8.21
C THR A 78 -2.95 -22.96 9.37
N PHE A 79 -2.37 -23.41 10.50
CA PHE A 79 -3.16 -23.80 11.68
C PHE A 79 -3.79 -22.59 12.38
N ALA A 80 -3.06 -21.48 12.53
CA ALA A 80 -3.61 -20.26 13.12
C ALA A 80 -4.80 -19.73 12.32
N MET A 81 -4.69 -19.66 11.00
CA MET A 81 -5.78 -19.21 10.12
C MET A 81 -6.97 -20.15 10.16
N TRP A 82 -6.75 -21.46 10.25
CA TRP A 82 -7.85 -22.43 10.43
C TRP A 82 -8.65 -22.18 11.70
N GLY A 83 -7.96 -21.91 12.82
CA GLY A 83 -8.58 -21.57 14.11
C GLY A 83 -9.36 -20.26 14.06
N LEU A 84 -8.68 -19.19 13.61
CA LEU A 84 -9.27 -17.85 13.50
C LEU A 84 -10.48 -17.83 12.55
N SER A 85 -10.38 -18.48 11.40
CA SER A 85 -11.48 -18.56 10.43
C SER A 85 -12.76 -19.18 10.99
N GLY A 86 -12.65 -20.06 12.02
CA GLY A 86 -13.80 -20.63 12.69
C GLY A 86 -14.43 -19.73 13.76
N GLN A 87 -13.69 -18.75 14.24
CA GLN A 87 -14.13 -17.82 15.30
C GLN A 87 -14.78 -16.55 14.74
N HIS A 88 -14.65 -16.29 13.44
CA HIS A 88 -15.10 -15.06 12.79
C HIS A 88 -16.13 -15.35 11.69
N ASP A 89 -17.11 -14.46 11.57
CA ASP A 89 -18.20 -14.59 10.59
C ASP A 89 -17.77 -14.14 9.19
N VAL A 90 -16.84 -13.18 9.13
CA VAL A 90 -16.32 -12.57 7.89
C VAL A 90 -14.80 -12.48 7.98
N THR A 91 -14.11 -12.87 6.91
CA THR A 91 -12.69 -12.60 6.71
C THR A 91 -12.51 -11.62 5.57
N LEU A 92 -11.88 -10.47 5.85
CA LEU A 92 -11.63 -9.40 4.91
C LEU A 92 -10.14 -9.38 4.53
N LEU A 93 -9.81 -9.65 3.25
CA LEU A 93 -8.47 -9.54 2.71
C LEU A 93 -8.25 -8.09 2.26
N VAL A 94 -7.38 -7.34 2.96
CA VAL A 94 -7.20 -5.90 2.72
C VAL A 94 -5.86 -5.53 2.11
N GLU A 95 -4.98 -6.50 1.85
CA GLU A 95 -3.65 -6.19 1.32
C GLU A 95 -3.70 -5.80 -0.16
N GLY A 96 -3.02 -4.70 -0.51
CA GLY A 96 -2.94 -4.23 -1.89
C GLY A 96 -2.30 -5.23 -2.84
N SER A 97 -1.38 -6.06 -2.39
CA SER A 97 -0.70 -7.08 -3.18
C SER A 97 -1.28 -8.49 -3.02
N THR A 98 -2.57 -8.60 -2.67
CA THR A 98 -3.23 -9.88 -2.35
C THR A 98 -3.07 -10.93 -3.44
N PHE A 99 -3.29 -10.57 -4.71
CA PHE A 99 -3.23 -11.51 -5.83
C PHE A 99 -2.05 -11.24 -6.74
N LYS A 100 -0.81 -11.30 -6.19
CA LYS A 100 0.46 -11.10 -6.93
C LYS A 100 1.45 -12.22 -6.67
N GLN A 101 1.98 -12.84 -7.74
CA GLN A 101 3.00 -13.89 -7.61
C GLN A 101 4.45 -13.36 -7.68
N ASN A 102 4.65 -12.17 -8.25
CA ASN A 102 5.97 -11.60 -8.52
C ASN A 102 6.71 -11.05 -7.29
N TRP A 103 6.02 -10.86 -6.17
CA TRP A 103 6.63 -10.41 -4.92
C TRP A 103 7.01 -11.58 -4.04
N SER A 104 6.04 -12.43 -3.72
CA SER A 104 6.20 -13.64 -2.93
C SER A 104 5.06 -14.61 -3.23
N VAL A 105 5.38 -15.74 -3.81
CA VAL A 105 4.42 -16.83 -4.03
C VAL A 105 3.83 -17.32 -2.72
N TRP A 106 4.61 -17.35 -1.65
CA TRP A 106 4.14 -17.73 -0.31
C TRP A 106 3.04 -16.78 0.17
N LEU A 107 3.21 -15.48 0.02
CA LEU A 107 2.23 -14.49 0.47
C LEU A 107 0.91 -14.63 -0.29
N LEU A 108 0.96 -14.82 -1.61
CA LEU A 108 -0.22 -15.12 -2.42
C LEU A 108 -0.98 -16.35 -1.86
N HIS A 109 -0.26 -17.45 -1.61
CA HIS A 109 -0.90 -18.66 -1.09
C HIS A 109 -1.40 -18.52 0.34
N ALA A 110 -0.79 -17.68 1.16
CA ALA A 110 -1.28 -17.35 2.50
C ALA A 110 -2.66 -16.66 2.44
N TYR A 111 -2.85 -15.69 1.54
CA TYR A 111 -4.16 -15.06 1.35
C TYR A 111 -5.20 -16.02 0.77
N LEU A 112 -4.83 -16.81 -0.24
CA LEU A 112 -5.73 -17.82 -0.82
C LEU A 112 -6.09 -18.91 0.21
N TRP A 113 -5.17 -19.28 1.10
CA TRP A 113 -5.46 -20.19 2.20
C TRP A 113 -6.42 -19.57 3.22
N SER A 114 -6.23 -18.30 3.57
CA SER A 114 -7.13 -17.58 4.48
C SER A 114 -8.56 -17.59 3.95
N ALA A 115 -8.74 -17.35 2.65
CA ALA A 115 -10.04 -17.44 2.01
C ALA A 115 -10.62 -18.86 2.06
N ASN A 116 -9.80 -19.84 1.75
CA ASN A 116 -10.20 -21.25 1.70
C ASN A 116 -10.60 -21.77 3.09
N ALA A 117 -9.79 -21.49 4.12
CA ALA A 117 -10.05 -21.87 5.50
C ALA A 117 -11.36 -21.26 6.01
N THR A 118 -11.59 -19.97 5.75
CA THR A 118 -12.83 -19.28 6.13
C THR A 118 -14.06 -19.93 5.50
N ARG A 119 -14.00 -20.22 4.21
CA ARG A 119 -15.10 -20.88 3.48
C ARG A 119 -15.37 -22.29 4.01
N TRP A 120 -14.34 -23.09 4.28
CA TRP A 120 -14.50 -24.44 4.85
C TRP A 120 -15.08 -24.42 6.26
N ARG A 121 -14.91 -23.34 6.99
CA ARG A 121 -15.54 -23.11 8.29
C ARG A 121 -16.98 -22.58 8.17
N GLY A 122 -17.54 -22.45 6.96
CA GLY A 122 -18.90 -21.98 6.71
C GLY A 122 -19.08 -20.47 6.84
N ASN A 123 -17.99 -19.70 6.79
CA ASN A 123 -17.95 -18.25 6.96
C ASN A 123 -17.65 -17.53 5.63
N TYR A 124 -17.79 -16.20 5.61
CA TYR A 124 -17.69 -15.40 4.41
C TYR A 124 -16.27 -14.82 4.25
N THR A 125 -15.76 -14.83 3.00
CA THR A 125 -14.49 -14.17 2.65
C THR A 125 -14.73 -13.12 1.62
N MET A 126 -14.02 -12.01 1.76
CA MET A 126 -14.04 -10.88 0.84
C MET A 126 -12.62 -10.43 0.48
N ALA A 127 -12.44 -10.03 -0.78
CA ALA A 127 -11.28 -9.27 -1.22
C ALA A 127 -11.69 -7.79 -1.30
N TYR A 128 -11.02 -6.92 -0.52
CA TYR A 128 -11.47 -5.54 -0.30
C TYR A 128 -10.42 -4.53 -0.78
N ALA A 129 -10.72 -3.85 -1.88
CA ALA A 129 -9.85 -2.89 -2.56
C ALA A 129 -8.45 -3.48 -2.86
N VAL A 130 -8.41 -4.72 -3.36
CA VAL A 130 -7.18 -5.46 -3.64
C VAL A 130 -6.64 -5.17 -5.03
N ASP A 131 -5.36 -5.48 -5.26
CA ASP A 131 -4.74 -5.45 -6.57
C ASP A 131 -4.45 -6.86 -7.08
N VAL A 132 -4.36 -6.98 -8.39
CA VAL A 132 -4.09 -8.22 -9.10
C VAL A 132 -2.90 -8.02 -10.02
N GLY A 133 -1.83 -8.77 -9.81
CA GLY A 133 -0.69 -8.80 -10.71
C GLY A 133 -0.85 -9.83 -11.81
N GLU A 134 0.21 -9.99 -12.59
CA GLU A 134 0.29 -11.10 -13.54
C GLU A 134 0.34 -12.42 -12.77
N LEU A 135 -0.53 -13.35 -13.17
CA LEU A 135 -0.65 -14.68 -12.60
C LEU A 135 -0.59 -15.72 -13.71
N SER A 136 0.05 -16.84 -13.46
CA SER A 136 0.21 -17.90 -14.45
C SER A 136 0.06 -19.31 -13.86
N GLY A 137 -0.27 -20.26 -14.69
CA GLY A 137 -0.35 -21.68 -14.34
C GLY A 137 -1.21 -21.97 -13.11
N PHE A 138 -0.65 -22.71 -12.15
CA PHE A 138 -1.34 -23.08 -10.90
C PHE A 138 -1.79 -21.88 -10.07
N HIS A 139 -1.02 -20.79 -10.05
CA HIS A 139 -1.36 -19.58 -9.29
C HIS A 139 -2.58 -18.87 -9.86
N ALA A 140 -2.68 -18.77 -11.17
CA ALA A 140 -3.84 -18.23 -11.90
C ALA A 140 -5.10 -19.07 -11.62
N TRP A 141 -4.99 -20.39 -11.80
CA TRP A 141 -6.10 -21.31 -11.51
C TRP A 141 -6.57 -21.22 -10.06
N ARG A 142 -5.63 -21.21 -9.10
CA ARG A 142 -5.94 -21.15 -7.69
C ARG A 142 -6.61 -19.83 -7.30
N THR A 143 -6.13 -18.70 -7.82
CA THR A 143 -6.71 -17.36 -7.58
C THR A 143 -8.13 -17.29 -8.16
N ARG A 144 -8.33 -17.71 -9.41
CA ARG A 144 -9.67 -17.81 -10.01
C ARG A 144 -10.60 -18.66 -9.13
N HIS A 145 -10.16 -19.84 -8.73
CA HIS A 145 -10.96 -20.78 -7.94
C HIS A 145 -11.44 -20.18 -6.60
N GLU A 146 -10.59 -19.43 -5.91
CA GLU A 146 -10.98 -18.79 -4.65
C GLU A 146 -11.82 -17.53 -4.90
N CYS A 147 -11.47 -16.67 -5.88
CA CYS A 147 -12.27 -15.50 -6.22
C CYS A 147 -13.71 -15.84 -6.59
N GLU A 148 -13.94 -16.93 -7.33
CA GLU A 148 -15.30 -17.43 -7.66
C GLU A 148 -16.15 -17.75 -6.43
N ARG A 149 -15.54 -17.95 -5.26
CA ARG A 149 -16.19 -18.38 -4.03
C ARG A 149 -16.21 -17.32 -2.93
N MET A 150 -15.56 -16.20 -3.15
CA MET A 150 -15.60 -15.06 -2.22
C MET A 150 -16.98 -14.41 -2.22
N ALA A 151 -17.41 -13.91 -1.09
CA ALA A 151 -18.70 -13.23 -0.94
C ALA A 151 -18.73 -11.89 -1.67
N LEU A 152 -17.60 -11.16 -1.66
CA LEU A 152 -17.41 -9.88 -2.34
C LEU A 152 -15.98 -9.82 -2.90
N VAL A 153 -15.83 -9.29 -4.11
CA VAL A 153 -14.51 -9.00 -4.71
C VAL A 153 -14.52 -7.56 -5.21
N VAL A 154 -13.76 -6.72 -4.54
CA VAL A 154 -13.54 -5.31 -4.92
C VAL A 154 -12.07 -5.13 -5.23
N THR A 155 -11.75 -4.71 -6.44
CA THR A 155 -10.39 -4.33 -6.85
C THR A 155 -10.21 -2.82 -6.71
N ARG A 156 -8.96 -2.37 -6.54
CA ARG A 156 -8.65 -0.94 -6.43
C ARG A 156 -8.36 -0.26 -7.76
N THR A 157 -8.34 -1.02 -8.86
CA THR A 157 -8.14 -0.50 -10.21
C THR A 157 -8.95 -1.31 -11.21
N GLU A 158 -9.35 -0.69 -12.33
CA GLU A 158 -10.00 -1.37 -13.43
C GLU A 158 -9.08 -2.41 -14.08
N ILE A 159 -7.76 -2.15 -14.14
CA ILE A 159 -6.77 -3.12 -14.64
C ILE A 159 -6.79 -4.40 -13.79
N ALA A 160 -6.85 -4.28 -12.47
CA ALA A 160 -6.93 -5.43 -11.58
C ALA A 160 -8.25 -6.21 -11.77
N ARG A 161 -9.38 -5.52 -11.98
CA ARG A 161 -10.66 -6.14 -12.31
C ARG A 161 -10.56 -6.92 -13.62
N GLN A 162 -10.04 -6.28 -14.67
CA GLN A 162 -9.92 -6.91 -15.98
C GLN A 162 -9.05 -8.17 -15.93
N ARG A 163 -7.94 -8.15 -15.20
CA ARG A 163 -7.10 -9.34 -14.98
C ARG A 163 -7.87 -10.51 -14.36
N LEU A 164 -8.74 -10.28 -13.39
CA LEU A 164 -9.59 -11.36 -12.84
C LEU A 164 -10.61 -11.86 -13.87
N VAL A 165 -11.18 -10.98 -14.68
CA VAL A 165 -12.07 -11.36 -15.79
C VAL A 165 -11.32 -12.21 -16.81
N ASP A 166 -10.12 -11.80 -17.20
CA ASP A 166 -9.26 -12.54 -18.16
C ASP A 166 -8.83 -13.91 -17.61
N LEU A 167 -8.69 -14.06 -16.31
CA LEU A 167 -8.49 -15.34 -15.64
C LEU A 167 -9.75 -16.23 -15.67
N GLY A 168 -10.88 -15.68 -16.11
CA GLY A 168 -12.16 -16.38 -16.23
C GLY A 168 -12.98 -16.41 -14.93
N VAL A 169 -12.80 -15.45 -14.03
CA VAL A 169 -13.70 -15.24 -12.88
C VAL A 169 -15.05 -14.74 -13.41
N LYS A 170 -16.13 -15.48 -13.14
CA LYS A 170 -17.47 -15.21 -13.68
C LYS A 170 -18.37 -14.40 -12.76
N ARG A 171 -18.05 -14.40 -11.45
CA ARG A 171 -18.83 -13.62 -10.49
C ARG A 171 -18.61 -12.13 -10.68
N PRO A 172 -19.54 -11.26 -10.23
CA PRO A 172 -19.36 -9.82 -10.26
C PRO A 172 -18.09 -9.39 -9.50
N ILE A 173 -17.28 -8.57 -10.15
CA ILE A 173 -16.07 -7.95 -9.59
C ILE A 173 -16.27 -6.45 -9.68
N LEU A 174 -16.22 -5.77 -8.54
CA LEU A 174 -16.33 -4.32 -8.48
C LEU A 174 -14.92 -3.71 -8.63
N ALA A 175 -14.85 -2.59 -9.34
CA ALA A 175 -13.61 -1.82 -9.48
C ALA A 175 -13.84 -0.43 -8.90
N ASN A 176 -13.22 -0.18 -7.75
CA ASN A 176 -13.27 1.12 -7.07
C ASN A 176 -11.87 1.74 -7.02
N THR A 177 -11.40 2.14 -5.83
CA THR A 177 -10.05 2.67 -5.64
C THR A 177 -9.44 2.22 -4.31
N ASP A 178 -8.20 2.64 -4.05
CA ASP A 178 -7.49 2.33 -2.81
C ASP A 178 -8.15 3.01 -1.62
N THR A 179 -8.38 2.28 -0.53
CA THR A 179 -9.02 2.81 0.68
C THR A 179 -8.22 3.91 1.36
N ALA A 180 -6.91 3.99 1.11
CA ALA A 180 -6.04 5.00 1.69
C ALA A 180 -6.38 6.46 1.27
N PHE A 181 -7.09 6.67 0.15
CA PHE A 181 -7.49 8.02 -0.29
C PHE A 181 -8.37 8.74 0.73
N ARG A 182 -9.23 8.03 1.46
CA ARG A 182 -10.15 8.65 2.44
C ARG A 182 -9.58 8.80 3.85
N TYR A 183 -8.34 8.42 4.08
CA TYR A 183 -7.74 8.64 5.40
C TYR A 183 -7.69 10.11 5.75
N VAL A 184 -8.34 10.50 6.85
CA VAL A 184 -8.48 11.91 7.25
C VAL A 184 -7.29 12.31 8.11
N ARG A 185 -6.45 13.20 7.60
CA ARG A 185 -5.36 13.85 8.33
C ARG A 185 -4.98 15.13 7.59
N GLU A 186 -4.89 16.25 8.27
CA GLU A 186 -4.40 17.49 7.68
C GLU A 186 -2.90 17.44 7.42
N GLY A 187 -2.46 18.21 6.43
CA GLY A 187 -1.04 18.38 6.14
C GLY A 187 -0.36 19.25 7.19
N GLU A 188 0.83 18.85 7.62
CA GLU A 188 1.64 19.60 8.56
C GLU A 188 2.85 20.20 7.84
N ARG A 189 2.87 21.51 7.70
CA ARG A 189 4.04 22.24 7.16
C ARG A 189 5.09 22.42 8.25
N ARG A 190 6.36 22.26 7.87
CA ARG A 190 7.47 22.57 8.79
C ARG A 190 7.47 24.03 9.20
N PRO A 191 7.62 24.33 10.49
CA PRO A 191 7.91 25.69 10.92
C PRO A 191 9.28 26.12 10.39
N GLY A 192 9.37 27.31 9.77
CA GLY A 192 10.68 27.85 9.39
C GLY A 192 10.84 28.39 7.97
N GLY A 193 9.80 28.31 7.15
CA GLY A 193 9.66 29.15 5.95
C GLY A 193 10.29 28.67 4.64
N ARG A 194 11.21 27.69 4.63
CA ARG A 194 11.68 27.10 3.37
C ARG A 194 10.69 26.08 2.85
N ARG A 195 10.55 26.05 1.51
CA ARG A 195 9.77 25.00 0.84
C ARG A 195 10.47 23.64 0.98
N VAL A 196 9.70 22.57 1.06
CA VAL A 196 10.21 21.22 1.29
C VAL A 196 9.81 20.29 0.14
N VAL A 197 10.79 19.64 -0.47
CA VAL A 197 10.52 18.53 -1.39
C VAL A 197 10.67 17.20 -0.69
N GLY A 198 9.67 16.33 -0.84
CA GLY A 198 9.74 14.92 -0.40
C GLY A 198 10.41 14.06 -1.46
N LEU A 199 11.34 13.22 -1.05
CA LEU A 199 11.91 12.15 -1.89
C LEU A 199 11.58 10.80 -1.25
N ALA A 200 10.74 10.01 -1.93
CA ALA A 200 10.32 8.70 -1.45
C ALA A 200 10.87 7.57 -2.37
N PRO A 201 12.16 7.21 -2.22
CA PRO A 201 12.80 6.17 -3.02
C PRO A 201 12.34 4.77 -2.60
N ILE A 202 12.54 3.81 -3.50
CA ILE A 202 12.44 2.37 -3.22
C ILE A 202 13.63 1.64 -3.81
N GLU A 203 14.07 0.58 -3.14
CA GLU A 203 15.06 -0.34 -3.69
C GLU A 203 14.35 -1.45 -4.47
N PHE A 204 14.28 -1.33 -5.81
CA PHE A 204 13.57 -2.32 -6.66
C PHE A 204 14.35 -3.59 -6.91
N PHE A 205 15.68 -3.52 -6.82
CA PHE A 205 16.55 -4.53 -7.41
C PHE A 205 16.73 -5.75 -6.53
N HIS A 206 16.23 -5.73 -5.31
CA HIS A 206 16.24 -6.89 -4.42
C HIS A 206 15.00 -7.81 -4.59
N TRP A 207 13.97 -7.40 -5.32
CA TRP A 207 12.79 -8.20 -5.61
C TRP A 207 12.95 -9.04 -6.89
N PRO A 208 12.28 -10.20 -7.00
CA PRO A 208 11.48 -10.90 -6.00
C PRO A 208 12.34 -11.59 -4.93
N VAL A 209 11.74 -11.88 -3.78
CA VAL A 209 12.39 -12.75 -2.78
C VAL A 209 12.28 -14.22 -3.16
N ARG A 210 13.26 -15.03 -2.80
CA ARG A 210 13.31 -16.47 -3.10
C ARG A 210 13.49 -17.29 -1.84
N PHE A 211 13.09 -18.54 -1.87
CA PHE A 211 13.36 -19.51 -0.82
C PHE A 211 14.86 -19.81 -0.80
N LYS A 212 15.56 -19.37 0.23
CA LYS A 212 17.00 -19.54 0.44
C LYS A 212 17.29 -19.51 1.93
N PRO A 213 17.07 -20.64 2.66
CA PRO A 213 17.21 -20.69 4.13
C PRO A 213 18.61 -20.35 4.64
N TRP A 214 19.62 -20.65 3.81
CA TRP A 214 21.02 -20.34 4.07
C TRP A 214 21.48 -19.26 3.08
N CYS A 215 21.50 -18.02 3.52
CA CYS A 215 21.92 -16.86 2.74
C CYS A 215 22.90 -16.00 3.54
N LYS A 216 23.63 -15.14 2.83
CA LYS A 216 24.48 -14.14 3.47
C LYS A 216 23.65 -13.11 4.26
N PRO A 217 24.21 -12.47 5.30
CA PRO A 217 23.47 -11.48 6.09
C PRO A 217 22.81 -10.38 5.25
N GLU A 218 23.51 -9.87 4.23
CA GLU A 218 23.02 -8.81 3.34
C GLU A 218 21.93 -9.25 2.36
N GLU A 219 21.75 -10.57 2.17
CA GLU A 219 20.68 -11.13 1.35
C GLU A 219 19.44 -11.45 2.18
N LYS A 220 19.55 -11.44 3.50
CA LYS A 220 18.48 -11.88 4.40
C LYS A 220 17.27 -10.96 4.30
N TYR A 221 16.11 -11.55 3.96
CA TYR A 221 14.83 -10.87 4.06
C TYR A 221 14.10 -11.30 5.34
N ARG A 222 13.36 -12.39 5.29
CA ARG A 222 12.70 -13.06 6.44
C ARG A 222 12.90 -14.56 6.28
N TRP A 223 13.51 -15.19 7.25
CA TRP A 223 13.73 -16.64 7.14
C TRP A 223 12.42 -17.39 6.82
N PRO A 224 12.38 -18.29 5.86
CA PRO A 224 13.48 -18.84 5.03
C PRO A 224 13.67 -18.12 3.68
N LEU A 225 13.29 -16.88 3.54
CA LEU A 225 13.33 -16.10 2.30
C LEU A 225 14.51 -15.12 2.28
N ALA A 226 15.10 -14.94 1.11
CA ALA A 226 16.21 -14.02 0.85
C ALA A 226 15.95 -13.14 -0.39
N PHE A 227 16.58 -11.97 -0.42
CA PHE A 227 16.62 -11.08 -1.59
C PHE A 227 17.43 -11.70 -2.73
N THR A 228 17.13 -11.32 -3.98
CA THR A 228 17.79 -11.82 -5.19
C THR A 228 18.89 -10.86 -5.67
N TRP A 229 19.88 -10.60 -4.83
CA TRP A 229 21.04 -9.80 -5.22
C TRP A 229 21.98 -10.54 -6.18
N ASN A 230 22.50 -9.79 -7.17
CA ASN A 230 23.64 -10.13 -7.99
C ASN A 230 24.42 -8.85 -8.37
N GLU A 231 25.54 -8.95 -9.07
CA GLU A 231 26.38 -7.80 -9.44
C GLU A 231 25.64 -6.80 -10.33
N GLU A 232 24.91 -7.27 -11.35
CA GLU A 232 24.10 -6.43 -12.23
C GLU A 232 23.07 -5.63 -11.44
N ARG A 233 22.35 -6.28 -10.54
CA ARG A 233 21.33 -5.62 -9.70
C ARG A 233 21.94 -4.60 -8.75
N ARG A 234 23.13 -4.87 -8.21
CA ARG A 234 23.86 -3.92 -7.37
C ARG A 234 24.27 -2.68 -8.17
N ALA A 235 24.81 -2.86 -9.38
CA ALA A 235 25.17 -1.75 -10.26
C ALA A 235 23.96 -0.88 -10.64
N LEU A 236 22.80 -1.50 -10.92
CA LEU A 236 21.55 -0.77 -11.18
C LEU A 236 21.05 0.00 -9.92
N SER A 237 21.17 -0.62 -8.75
CA SER A 237 20.84 0.03 -7.48
C SER A 237 21.73 1.25 -7.22
N ASP A 238 23.04 1.13 -7.45
CA ASP A 238 23.99 2.22 -7.26
C ASP A 238 23.76 3.35 -8.28
N ALA A 239 23.47 3.03 -9.53
CA ALA A 239 23.10 4.02 -10.53
C ALA A 239 21.79 4.74 -10.18
N MET A 240 20.82 4.06 -9.58
CA MET A 240 19.60 4.71 -9.10
C MET A 240 19.86 5.59 -7.88
N LEU A 241 20.71 5.15 -6.96
CA LEU A 241 21.15 5.94 -5.80
C LEU A 241 21.77 7.26 -6.25
N GLU A 242 22.67 7.22 -7.24
CA GLU A 242 23.29 8.44 -7.80
C GLU A 242 22.25 9.42 -8.35
N ARG A 243 21.19 8.94 -8.99
CA ARG A 243 20.10 9.79 -9.50
C ARG A 243 19.35 10.48 -8.38
N TRP A 244 19.03 9.77 -7.29
CA TRP A 244 18.41 10.34 -6.10
C TRP A 244 19.31 11.40 -5.44
N VAL A 245 20.61 11.14 -5.32
CA VAL A 245 21.59 12.09 -4.78
C VAL A 245 21.69 13.32 -5.65
N LYS A 246 21.78 13.16 -6.98
CA LYS A 246 21.82 14.30 -7.93
C LYS A 246 20.54 15.14 -7.84
N LEU A 247 19.37 14.52 -7.72
CA LEU A 247 18.10 15.21 -7.57
C LEU A 247 18.05 16.01 -6.25
N ALA A 248 18.47 15.40 -5.14
CA ALA A 248 18.51 16.08 -3.84
C ALA A 248 19.45 17.29 -3.86
N LYS A 249 20.66 17.15 -4.44
CA LYS A 249 21.59 18.28 -4.65
C LYS A 249 20.97 19.38 -5.49
N HIS A 250 20.37 19.03 -6.61
CA HIS A 250 19.71 19.97 -7.52
C HIS A 250 18.56 20.73 -6.83
N ALA A 251 17.74 20.05 -6.03
CA ALA A 251 16.67 20.67 -5.26
C ALA A 251 17.20 21.71 -4.26
N ILE A 252 18.30 21.41 -3.58
CA ILE A 252 18.94 22.31 -2.61
C ILE A 252 19.62 23.49 -3.31
N GLU A 253 20.46 23.21 -4.30
CA GLU A 253 21.37 24.21 -4.90
C GLU A 253 20.64 25.14 -5.88
N LYS A 254 19.72 24.60 -6.68
CA LYS A 254 19.02 25.40 -7.72
C LYS A 254 17.70 26.00 -7.23
N HIS A 255 16.95 25.27 -6.41
CA HIS A 255 15.60 25.68 -6.01
C HIS A 255 15.51 26.18 -4.56
N ASP A 256 16.61 26.16 -3.81
CA ASP A 256 16.69 26.48 -2.37
C ASP A 256 15.65 25.74 -1.52
N LEU A 257 15.42 24.46 -1.83
CA LEU A 257 14.50 23.60 -1.11
C LEU A 257 15.20 22.87 0.03
N ASP A 258 14.49 22.62 1.11
CA ASP A 258 14.85 21.56 2.04
C ASP A 258 14.37 20.21 1.50
N VAL A 259 15.09 19.14 1.80
CA VAL A 259 14.78 17.80 1.34
C VAL A 259 14.30 16.93 2.51
N GLN A 260 13.13 16.33 2.35
CA GLN A 260 12.63 15.28 3.23
C GLN A 260 12.79 13.92 2.56
N LEU A 261 13.75 13.12 3.01
CA LEU A 261 13.82 11.70 2.65
C LEU A 261 12.71 10.94 3.38
N ILE A 262 11.96 10.12 2.65
CA ILE A 262 10.76 9.44 3.17
C ILE A 262 10.88 7.94 2.92
N ALA A 263 11.10 7.17 3.98
CA ALA A 263 11.07 5.73 3.97
C ALA A 263 9.67 5.25 4.37
N MET A 264 8.83 4.97 3.36
CA MET A 264 7.44 4.52 3.54
C MET A 264 7.34 3.13 4.14
N GLU A 265 8.39 2.36 4.05
CA GLU A 265 8.51 1.00 4.58
C GLU A 265 9.88 0.81 5.22
N ASP A 266 9.98 -0.09 6.20
CA ASP A 266 11.26 -0.42 6.85
C ASP A 266 12.37 -0.76 5.86
N LEU A 267 12.01 -1.36 4.71
CA LEU A 267 12.94 -1.71 3.63
C LEU A 267 13.46 -0.51 2.83
N ASP A 268 12.84 0.66 2.94
CA ASP A 268 13.31 1.88 2.27
C ASP A 268 14.32 2.65 3.09
N THR A 269 14.40 2.38 4.39
CA THR A 269 15.30 3.11 5.29
C THR A 269 16.76 3.03 4.83
N PRO A 270 17.31 1.86 4.44
CA PRO A 270 18.70 1.78 4.01
C PRO A 270 19.03 2.62 2.77
N VAL A 271 18.15 2.70 1.78
CA VAL A 271 18.40 3.54 0.59
C VAL A 271 18.33 5.02 0.94
N CYS A 272 17.42 5.44 1.82
CA CYS A 272 17.37 6.81 2.33
C CYS A 272 18.64 7.17 3.12
N GLU A 273 19.13 6.29 3.99
CA GLU A 273 20.37 6.48 4.74
C GLU A 273 21.60 6.59 3.81
N ARG A 274 21.65 5.79 2.74
CA ARG A 274 22.69 5.88 1.71
C ARG A 274 22.65 7.21 0.96
N ILE A 275 21.46 7.72 0.64
CA ILE A 275 21.30 9.06 0.01
C ILE A 275 21.80 10.13 0.96
N LEU A 276 21.39 10.10 2.23
CA LEU A 276 21.80 11.05 3.26
C LEU A 276 23.31 11.08 3.43
N ALA A 277 23.94 9.90 3.54
CA ALA A 277 25.39 9.77 3.66
C ALA A 277 26.13 10.31 2.42
N ALA A 278 25.63 10.06 1.21
CA ALA A 278 26.25 10.52 -0.04
C ALA A 278 26.13 12.05 -0.25
N LEU A 279 25.19 12.70 0.40
CA LEU A 279 25.06 14.17 0.38
C LEU A 279 26.11 14.85 1.28
N GLY A 280 26.63 14.16 2.28
CA GLY A 280 27.68 14.67 3.15
C GLY A 280 27.35 16.02 3.81
N PRO A 281 28.26 17.01 3.79
CA PRO A 281 28.04 18.32 4.43
C PRO A 281 26.84 19.09 3.88
N LEU A 282 26.44 18.87 2.63
CA LEU A 282 25.28 19.51 2.02
C LEU A 282 23.97 19.15 2.72
N ALA A 283 23.92 17.98 3.36
CA ALA A 283 22.75 17.54 4.12
C ALA A 283 22.54 18.32 5.44
N THR A 284 23.58 19.00 5.95
CA THR A 284 23.52 19.67 7.25
C THR A 284 22.43 20.75 7.25
N ASN A 285 21.45 20.61 8.14
CA ASN A 285 20.29 21.50 8.28
C ASN A 285 19.38 21.65 7.02
N ARG A 286 19.62 20.87 5.96
CA ARG A 286 18.86 20.93 4.71
C ARG A 286 18.12 19.63 4.41
N VAL A 287 18.58 18.51 4.95
CA VAL A 287 18.02 17.19 4.69
C VAL A 287 17.64 16.51 5.99
N SER A 288 16.44 15.93 5.99
CA SER A 288 15.97 15.13 7.11
C SER A 288 15.41 13.79 6.60
N LEU A 289 15.44 12.78 7.45
CA LEU A 289 14.90 11.46 7.17
C LEU A 289 13.69 11.18 8.06
N ALA A 290 12.57 10.82 7.43
CA ALA A 290 11.41 10.23 8.09
C ALA A 290 11.30 8.76 7.68
N SER A 291 11.33 7.88 8.66
CA SER A 291 11.21 6.44 8.45
C SER A 291 9.98 5.91 9.17
N SER A 292 9.25 4.99 8.54
CA SER A 292 8.15 4.23 9.15
C SER A 292 8.56 3.47 10.43
N ARG A 293 9.86 3.33 10.70
CA ARG A 293 10.38 2.80 11.97
C ARG A 293 10.20 3.75 13.15
N GLN A 294 10.16 5.06 12.88
CA GLN A 294 10.19 6.12 13.89
C GLN A 294 8.94 7.00 13.85
N VAL A 295 8.35 7.14 12.67
CA VAL A 295 7.21 8.02 12.42
C VAL A 295 5.94 7.17 12.31
N GLY A 296 4.93 7.51 13.11
CA GLY A 296 3.62 6.87 13.05
C GLY A 296 2.91 7.09 11.70
N PRO A 297 1.98 6.20 11.31
CA PRO A 297 1.34 6.30 9.99
C PRO A 297 0.58 7.62 9.79
N GLY A 298 -0.12 8.12 10.81
CA GLY A 298 -0.83 9.41 10.73
C GLY A 298 0.11 10.60 10.55
N ASP A 299 1.23 10.63 11.26
CA ASP A 299 2.21 11.72 11.16
C ASP A 299 2.97 11.67 9.83
N MET A 300 3.22 10.46 9.31
CA MET A 300 3.76 10.30 7.94
C MET A 300 2.80 10.89 6.90
N VAL A 301 1.49 10.68 7.04
CA VAL A 301 0.47 11.29 6.15
C VAL A 301 0.46 12.80 6.30
N ALA A 302 0.49 13.33 7.52
CA ALA A 302 0.54 14.79 7.77
C ALA A 302 1.76 15.41 7.10
N MET A 303 2.92 14.79 7.22
CA MET A 303 4.16 15.21 6.57
C MET A 303 4.03 15.18 5.04
N LEU A 304 3.55 14.08 4.45
CA LEU A 304 3.36 13.93 3.01
C LEU A 304 2.44 15.02 2.44
N ARG A 305 1.36 15.34 3.15
CA ARG A 305 0.38 16.38 2.73
C ARG A 305 0.89 17.81 2.94
N GLY A 306 1.90 18.00 3.75
CA GLY A 306 2.54 19.30 4.01
C GLY A 306 3.69 19.66 3.07
N LEU A 307 4.09 18.78 2.13
CA LEU A 307 5.16 19.01 1.18
C LEU A 307 4.78 20.05 0.11
N ASP A 308 5.76 20.76 -0.41
CA ASP A 308 5.59 21.65 -1.55
C ASP A 308 5.74 20.93 -2.89
N ALA A 309 6.45 19.79 -2.92
CA ALA A 309 6.54 18.88 -4.05
C ALA A 309 6.94 17.48 -3.57
N LEU A 310 6.66 16.45 -4.36
CA LEU A 310 7.04 15.07 -4.08
C LEU A 310 7.67 14.43 -5.32
N VAL A 311 8.81 13.76 -5.14
CA VAL A 311 9.33 12.81 -6.13
C VAL A 311 9.30 11.42 -5.51
N THR A 312 8.60 10.48 -6.15
CA THR A 312 8.33 9.19 -5.51
C THR A 312 8.46 8.00 -6.45
N SER A 313 8.93 6.89 -5.89
CA SER A 313 8.77 5.55 -6.45
C SER A 313 7.78 4.71 -5.64
N ARG A 314 7.23 5.26 -4.55
CA ARG A 314 6.29 4.58 -3.66
C ARG A 314 4.85 4.97 -3.99
N TYR A 315 4.03 3.94 -4.32
CA TYR A 315 2.61 4.10 -4.62
C TYR A 315 1.84 4.84 -3.51
N HIS A 316 2.00 4.43 -2.25
CA HIS A 316 1.25 5.07 -1.17
C HIS A 316 1.79 6.46 -0.78
N ALA A 317 3.05 6.81 -1.08
CA ALA A 317 3.48 8.20 -0.95
C ALA A 317 2.74 9.10 -1.95
N CYS A 318 2.56 8.61 -3.19
CA CYS A 318 1.72 9.28 -4.19
C CYS A 318 0.27 9.44 -3.70
N VAL A 319 -0.41 8.35 -3.34
CA VAL A 319 -1.82 8.34 -2.90
C VAL A 319 -2.06 9.25 -1.71
N LEU A 320 -1.24 9.12 -0.67
CA LEU A 320 -1.44 9.83 0.61
C LEU A 320 -1.16 11.32 0.52
N SER A 321 -0.24 11.74 -0.36
CA SER A 321 0.05 13.17 -0.59
C SER A 321 -1.03 13.90 -1.38
N MET A 322 -1.89 13.17 -2.13
CA MET A 322 -2.95 13.78 -2.94
C MET A 322 -3.98 14.53 -2.10
N GLY A 323 -4.27 14.06 -0.87
CA GLY A 323 -5.14 14.80 0.04
C GLY A 323 -4.62 16.19 0.44
N GLY A 324 -3.31 16.45 0.27
CA GLY A 324 -2.70 17.77 0.36
C GLY A 324 -2.55 18.48 -0.99
N ALA A 325 -3.01 17.87 -2.08
CA ALA A 325 -2.84 18.33 -3.45
C ALA A 325 -1.36 18.62 -3.82
N VAL A 326 -0.44 17.80 -3.30
CA VAL A 326 1.00 17.99 -3.48
C VAL A 326 1.41 17.69 -4.93
N PRO A 327 2.04 18.63 -5.65
CA PRO A 327 2.56 18.37 -6.99
C PRO A 327 3.60 17.24 -6.95
N GLN A 328 3.56 16.32 -7.92
CA GLN A 328 4.39 15.12 -7.84
C GLN A 328 4.94 14.62 -9.17
N LEU A 329 6.14 14.08 -9.11
CA LEU A 329 6.85 13.37 -10.18
C LEU A 329 7.08 11.92 -9.73
N ALA A 330 6.75 10.94 -10.56
CA ALA A 330 6.97 9.55 -10.23
C ALA A 330 8.11 8.92 -11.04
N ILE A 331 8.90 8.06 -10.35
CA ILE A 331 9.80 7.11 -10.99
C ILE A 331 9.18 5.71 -10.78
N SER A 332 8.38 5.27 -11.73
CA SER A 332 7.58 4.06 -11.64
C SER A 332 8.41 2.80 -11.86
N HIS A 333 8.07 1.75 -11.13
CA HIS A 333 8.56 0.39 -11.33
C HIS A 333 7.42 -0.60 -11.62
N ASP A 334 6.17 -0.17 -11.49
CA ASP A 334 4.99 -0.96 -11.77
C ASP A 334 3.83 -0.09 -12.30
N GLU A 335 2.75 -0.74 -12.72
CA GLU A 335 1.61 -0.11 -13.36
C GLU A 335 0.73 0.72 -12.39
N ARG A 336 0.90 0.61 -11.09
CA ARG A 336 0.04 1.30 -10.10
C ARG A 336 0.18 2.80 -10.16
N LEU A 337 1.43 3.28 -10.19
CA LEU A 337 1.70 4.71 -10.36
C LEU A 337 1.27 5.19 -11.74
N ALA A 338 1.53 4.39 -12.79
CA ALA A 338 1.12 4.72 -14.15
C ALA A 338 -0.41 4.89 -14.27
N SER A 339 -1.19 4.01 -13.65
CA SER A 339 -2.65 4.10 -13.65
C SER A 339 -3.14 5.40 -13.02
N ILE A 340 -2.62 5.77 -11.83
CA ILE A 340 -3.04 7.02 -11.16
C ILE A 340 -2.62 8.25 -11.97
N TYR A 341 -1.39 8.29 -12.47
CA TYR A 341 -0.91 9.44 -13.24
C TYR A 341 -1.70 9.63 -14.55
N ALA A 342 -2.10 8.52 -15.20
CA ALA A 342 -2.98 8.57 -16.38
C ALA A 342 -4.40 9.07 -16.01
N GLU A 343 -4.96 8.66 -14.87
CA GLU A 343 -6.26 9.15 -14.40
C GLU A 343 -6.25 10.65 -14.05
N ILE A 344 -5.12 11.16 -13.54
CA ILE A 344 -4.93 12.60 -13.30
C ILE A 344 -4.68 13.35 -14.62
N GLY A 345 -4.12 12.70 -15.63
CA GLY A 345 -3.75 13.29 -16.92
C GLY A 345 -2.35 13.92 -16.94
N ILE A 346 -1.45 13.46 -16.06
CA ILE A 346 -0.07 13.95 -15.93
C ILE A 346 1.00 12.90 -16.25
N ASP A 347 0.60 11.73 -16.73
CA ASP A 347 1.49 10.58 -16.99
C ASP A 347 2.58 10.90 -18.02
N ARG A 348 2.24 11.58 -19.11
CA ARG A 348 3.19 11.94 -20.18
C ARG A 348 4.31 12.88 -19.72
N GLU A 349 3.98 13.76 -18.78
CA GLU A 349 4.90 14.82 -18.35
C GLU A 349 5.65 14.44 -17.06
N TYR A 350 4.99 13.75 -16.10
CA TYR A 350 5.50 13.57 -14.75
C TYR A 350 5.62 12.10 -14.32
N LEU A 351 5.52 11.15 -15.25
CA LEU A 351 5.81 9.75 -15.00
C LEU A 351 7.07 9.33 -15.76
N LEU A 352 8.09 8.88 -15.04
CA LEU A 352 9.29 8.26 -15.57
C LEU A 352 9.30 6.78 -15.24
N HIS A 353 9.91 5.96 -16.07
CA HIS A 353 10.09 4.54 -15.77
C HIS A 353 11.54 4.28 -15.34
N TYR A 354 11.74 3.52 -14.27
CA TYR A 354 13.07 3.28 -13.69
C TYR A 354 14.08 2.60 -14.63
N ARG A 355 13.60 1.93 -15.67
CA ARG A 355 14.44 1.28 -16.72
C ARG A 355 14.54 2.08 -18.02
N GLN A 356 13.93 3.25 -18.12
CA GLN A 356 14.06 4.02 -19.34
C GLN A 356 15.51 4.50 -19.53
N PRO A 357 16.07 4.40 -20.76
CA PRO A 357 17.49 4.70 -21.01
C PRO A 357 17.88 6.14 -20.65
N ASP A 358 16.98 7.08 -20.90
CA ASP A 358 17.16 8.54 -20.75
C ASP A 358 16.71 9.07 -19.39
N LEU A 359 16.48 8.21 -18.39
CA LEU A 359 16.03 8.60 -17.05
C LEU A 359 16.94 9.66 -16.42
N SER A 360 18.26 9.53 -16.57
CA SER A 360 19.22 10.48 -16.01
C SER A 360 19.16 11.87 -16.67
N GLU A 361 18.79 11.91 -17.93
CA GLU A 361 18.67 13.14 -18.71
C GLU A 361 17.34 13.84 -18.45
N GLN A 362 16.27 13.09 -18.27
CA GLN A 362 14.92 13.62 -18.09
C GLN A 362 14.59 14.02 -16.65
N LEU A 363 15.20 13.38 -15.64
CA LEU A 363 14.80 13.53 -14.23
C LEU A 363 14.87 14.99 -13.74
N LEU A 364 16.00 15.66 -13.92
CA LEU A 364 16.18 17.03 -13.44
C LEU A 364 15.34 18.05 -14.24
N PRO A 365 15.29 18.03 -15.59
CA PRO A 365 14.39 18.89 -16.34
C PRO A 365 12.92 18.72 -15.99
N LYS A 366 12.44 17.51 -15.78
CA LYS A 366 11.04 17.25 -15.36
C LYS A 366 10.78 17.74 -13.93
N PHE A 367 11.76 17.62 -13.05
CA PHE A 367 11.67 18.21 -11.71
C PHE A 367 11.61 19.75 -11.78
N ASP A 368 12.42 20.39 -12.61
CA ASP A 368 12.38 21.84 -12.83
C ASP A 368 10.99 22.27 -13.35
N GLN A 369 10.44 21.53 -14.32
CA GLN A 369 9.10 21.77 -14.84
C GLN A 369 8.02 21.60 -13.75
N LEU A 370 8.15 20.57 -12.89
CA LEU A 370 7.27 20.37 -11.74
C LEU A 370 7.29 21.60 -10.81
N MET A 371 8.47 22.11 -10.52
CA MET A 371 8.62 23.30 -9.65
C MET A 371 8.03 24.57 -10.25
N GLN A 372 8.07 24.71 -11.57
CA GLN A 372 7.49 25.86 -12.31
C GLN A 372 5.97 25.76 -12.40
N ARG A 373 5.43 24.57 -12.68
CA ARG A 373 3.98 24.32 -12.90
C ARG A 373 3.28 23.76 -11.66
N GLY A 374 3.92 23.81 -10.49
CA GLY A 374 3.39 23.24 -9.25
C GLY A 374 1.93 23.61 -8.95
N PRO A 375 1.52 24.91 -9.02
CA PRO A 375 0.12 25.30 -8.74
C PRO A 375 -0.90 24.66 -9.71
N GLU A 376 -0.56 24.54 -11.00
CA GLU A 376 -1.42 23.91 -12.02
C GLU A 376 -1.60 22.42 -11.70
N ILE A 377 -0.50 21.72 -11.44
CA ILE A 377 -0.52 20.27 -11.11
C ILE A 377 -1.25 20.04 -9.80
N SER A 378 -1.06 20.88 -8.80
CA SER A 378 -1.80 20.85 -7.54
C SER A 378 -3.31 20.95 -7.77
N SER A 379 -3.75 21.82 -8.67
CA SER A 379 -5.17 21.99 -9.02
C SER A 379 -5.74 20.74 -9.69
N LEU A 380 -5.01 20.13 -10.63
CA LEU A 380 -5.41 18.88 -11.29
C LEU A 380 -5.50 17.71 -10.29
N ILE A 381 -4.51 17.58 -9.42
CA ILE A 381 -4.51 16.54 -8.38
C ILE A 381 -5.70 16.72 -7.45
N ARG A 382 -5.98 17.94 -6.98
CA ARG A 382 -7.12 18.25 -6.11
C ARG A 382 -8.44 17.90 -6.80
N GLU A 383 -8.62 18.36 -8.04
CA GLU A 383 -9.81 18.05 -8.82
C GLU A 383 -10.06 16.54 -8.89
N LYS A 384 -9.05 15.76 -9.29
CA LYS A 384 -9.18 14.30 -9.42
C LYS A 384 -9.34 13.59 -8.09
N HIS A 385 -8.64 14.05 -7.05
CA HIS A 385 -8.82 13.54 -5.71
C HIS A 385 -10.27 13.67 -5.25
N ASP A 386 -10.86 14.86 -5.38
CA ASP A 386 -12.19 15.18 -4.85
C ASP A 386 -13.32 14.64 -5.74
N THR A 387 -13.15 14.64 -7.07
CA THR A 387 -14.23 14.24 -8.01
C THR A 387 -14.18 12.78 -8.43
N ARG A 388 -13.04 12.11 -8.28
CA ARG A 388 -12.83 10.74 -8.74
C ARG A 388 -12.43 9.78 -7.62
N PHE A 389 -11.30 10.04 -6.93
CA PHE A 389 -10.75 9.08 -5.99
C PHE A 389 -11.55 9.01 -4.69
N LEU A 390 -11.95 10.11 -4.09
CA LEU A 390 -12.77 10.10 -2.87
C LEU A 390 -14.14 9.44 -3.08
N PRO A 391 -14.92 9.75 -4.13
CA PRO A 391 -16.19 9.05 -4.40
C PRO A 391 -16.03 7.55 -4.60
N LEU A 392 -15.01 7.10 -5.37
CA LEU A 392 -14.74 5.68 -5.55
C LEU A 392 -14.27 5.00 -4.26
N CYS A 393 -13.53 5.72 -3.41
CA CYS A 393 -13.15 5.21 -2.11
C CYS A 393 -14.36 5.04 -1.18
N ALA A 394 -15.30 5.99 -1.18
CA ALA A 394 -16.57 5.88 -0.45
C ALA A 394 -17.42 4.71 -0.97
N GLN A 395 -17.35 4.40 -2.27
CA GLN A 395 -18.07 3.27 -2.86
C GLN A 395 -17.62 1.93 -2.27
N ASN A 396 -16.34 1.76 -1.91
CA ASN A 396 -15.88 0.55 -1.21
C ASN A 396 -16.71 0.24 0.03
N GLN A 397 -16.94 1.26 0.85
CA GLN A 397 -17.71 1.17 2.07
C GLN A 397 -19.20 0.89 1.81
N LEU A 398 -19.78 1.56 0.81
CA LEU A 398 -21.18 1.35 0.43
C LEU A 398 -21.41 -0.08 -0.06
N ASP A 399 -20.49 -0.63 -0.85
CA ASP A 399 -20.56 -2.00 -1.36
C ASP A 399 -20.46 -3.02 -0.20
N LEU A 400 -19.55 -2.79 0.75
CA LEU A 400 -19.41 -3.61 1.94
C LEU A 400 -20.68 -3.59 2.80
N ARG A 401 -21.26 -2.41 3.00
CA ARG A 401 -22.50 -2.22 3.76
C ARG A 401 -23.69 -2.89 3.07
N ALA A 402 -23.87 -2.67 1.76
CA ALA A 402 -24.96 -3.28 0.99
C ALA A 402 -24.92 -4.81 1.07
N TRP A 403 -23.73 -5.37 0.91
CA TRP A 403 -23.54 -6.82 1.07
C TRP A 403 -23.89 -7.28 2.50
N GLY A 404 -23.44 -6.58 3.53
CA GLY A 404 -23.71 -6.93 4.92
C GLY A 404 -25.19 -6.92 5.23
N GLN A 405 -25.91 -5.88 4.82
CA GLN A 405 -27.36 -5.77 4.98
C GLN A 405 -28.09 -6.91 4.29
N GLN A 406 -27.79 -7.16 3.02
CA GLN A 406 -28.40 -8.25 2.27
C GLN A 406 -28.17 -9.62 2.91
N THR A 407 -26.99 -9.83 3.52
CA THR A 407 -26.61 -11.16 4.04
C THR A 407 -27.12 -11.43 5.45
N PHE A 408 -27.11 -10.41 6.32
CA PHE A 408 -27.39 -10.60 7.75
C PHE A 408 -28.78 -10.10 8.19
N GLU A 409 -29.37 -9.08 7.52
CA GLU A 409 -30.74 -8.63 7.84
C GLU A 409 -31.79 -9.58 7.26
N SER A 410 -31.60 -10.13 6.06
CA SER A 410 -32.55 -11.04 5.41
C SER A 410 -32.74 -12.41 6.10
N ARG A 411 -31.90 -12.74 7.10
CA ARG A 411 -31.99 -13.99 7.88
C ARG A 411 -32.58 -13.78 9.27
N SER A 412 -32.99 -12.57 9.61
CA SER A 412 -33.63 -12.25 10.90
C SER A 412 -35.15 -12.29 10.81
N THR A 413 -35.71 -12.57 9.65
CA THR A 413 -37.13 -12.86 9.35
C THR A 413 -37.30 -14.35 9.05
#